data_8647dbaca71f25cfb100a91458b38f07
#
_entry.id   8647dbaca71f25cfb100a91458b38f07
#
_cell.length_a   1.000
_cell.length_b   1.000
_cell.length_c   1.000
_cell.angle_alpha   90.00
_cell.angle_beta   90.00
_cell.angle_gamma   90.00
#
_symmetry.space_group_name_H-M   'P 1'
#
loop_
_entity.id
_entity.type
_entity.pdbx_description
1 polymer ?
#
loop_
_entity_poly.entity_id
_entity_poly.type
_entity_poly.pdbx_seq_one_letter_code
_entity_poly.pdbx_strand_id
1 'polypeptide(L)'
;MIKFSKQTIKLSLIFVIIATVIITQTACKNTKDVEPVSKEGFYLDTVCNISIYDMDGDLDKEKAEAAINKAYKRCRELENTLSNTIETSEVSQINNAGGNWVTVGKDTLKVVKAGVKYGELSDGDFDITIGSVSGLWDFQSENPVVPEQSKITEALKHVNYKNIQFNGNKIRIIDPEAKLDLGGIAKGYVAD
;
A
#
# COMPACT_ATOMS: atom_id res chain seq x y z
N MET A 1 25.77 63.93 25.42
CA MET A 1 24.70 63.32 24.56
C MET A 1 25.26 63.24 23.13
N ILE A 2 25.63 62.09 22.68
CA ILE A 2 26.31 61.89 21.36
C ILE A 2 25.20 61.90 20.29
N LYS A 3 25.18 62.96 19.43
CA LYS A 3 24.26 63.05 18.30
C LYS A 3 24.88 62.27 17.11
N PHE A 4 24.38 61.10 16.84
CA PHE A 4 24.74 60.42 15.59
C PHE A 4 24.08 61.10 14.39
N SER A 5 24.87 61.27 13.30
CA SER A 5 24.35 61.86 12.05
C SER A 5 23.34 60.89 11.39
N LYS A 6 22.32 61.41 10.69
CA LYS A 6 21.37 60.58 9.93
C LYS A 6 22.05 59.64 8.94
N GLN A 7 23.24 60.01 8.49
CA GLN A 7 24.02 59.24 7.55
C GLN A 7 24.72 58.03 8.23
N THR A 8 25.18 58.18 9.48
CA THR A 8 25.75 57.08 10.28
C THR A 8 24.70 56.04 10.66
N ILE A 9 23.47 56.47 10.95
CA ILE A 9 22.35 55.57 11.25
C ILE A 9 21.95 54.75 10.00
N LYS A 10 21.88 55.37 8.81
CA LYS A 10 21.61 54.67 7.55
C LYS A 10 22.67 53.64 7.21
N LEU A 11 23.94 53.98 7.41
CA LEU A 11 25.06 53.07 7.13
C LEU A 11 25.04 51.84 8.08
N SER A 12 24.76 52.07 9.36
CA SER A 12 24.60 51.01 10.35
C SER A 12 23.40 50.08 10.05
N LEU A 13 22.26 50.63 9.59
CA LEU A 13 21.10 49.84 9.22
C LEU A 13 21.38 48.94 8.00
N ILE A 14 22.08 49.47 6.99
CA ILE A 14 22.50 48.70 5.81
C ILE A 14 23.45 47.55 6.21
N PHE A 15 24.38 47.82 7.14
CA PHE A 15 25.32 46.79 7.61
C PHE A 15 24.59 45.67 8.37
N VAL A 16 23.59 45.99 9.18
CA VAL A 16 22.77 45.02 9.90
C VAL A 16 21.93 44.18 8.90
N ILE A 17 21.37 44.78 7.88
CA ILE A 17 20.61 44.07 6.86
C ILE A 17 21.49 43.11 6.04
N ILE A 18 22.70 43.57 5.66
CA ILE A 18 23.66 42.70 4.95
C ILE A 18 24.12 41.54 5.85
N ALA A 19 24.39 41.80 7.13
CA ALA A 19 24.77 40.76 8.08
C ALA A 19 23.67 39.72 8.29
N THR A 20 22.38 40.15 8.38
CA THR A 20 21.24 39.21 8.48
C THR A 20 21.04 38.39 7.21
N VAL A 21 21.23 38.97 6.02
CA VAL A 21 21.14 38.24 4.73
C VAL A 21 22.26 37.20 4.62
N ILE A 22 23.47 37.50 5.08
CA ILE A 22 24.60 36.53 5.05
C ILE A 22 24.34 35.37 6.04
N ILE A 23 23.76 35.64 7.21
CA ILE A 23 23.48 34.62 8.22
C ILE A 23 22.36 33.68 7.74
N THR A 24 21.37 34.17 6.98
CA THR A 24 20.29 33.33 6.45
C THR A 24 20.75 32.40 5.33
N GLN A 25 21.81 32.72 4.62
CA GLN A 25 22.36 31.86 3.55
C GLN A 25 23.15 30.65 4.08
N THR A 26 23.65 30.71 5.33
CA THR A 26 24.37 29.59 5.95
C THR A 26 23.45 28.58 6.65
N ALA A 27 22.13 28.83 6.71
CA ALA A 27 21.17 27.94 7.35
C ALA A 27 20.77 26.72 6.47
N CYS A 28 21.01 26.75 5.16
CA CYS A 28 21.00 25.55 4.33
C CYS A 28 22.33 24.81 4.51
N LYS A 29 22.45 24.02 5.59
CA LYS A 29 23.47 22.97 5.63
C LYS A 29 23.28 22.14 4.37
N ASN A 30 24.36 21.92 3.60
CA ASN A 30 24.45 20.86 2.62
C ASN A 30 23.96 19.57 3.29
N THR A 31 22.72 19.20 3.09
CA THR A 31 22.32 17.82 3.21
C THR A 31 23.16 17.13 2.15
N LYS A 32 24.16 16.33 2.57
CA LYS A 32 24.80 15.40 1.66
C LYS A 32 23.66 14.69 0.96
N ASP A 33 23.61 14.74 -0.36
CA ASP A 33 22.68 13.92 -1.14
C ASP A 33 23.03 12.46 -0.80
N VAL A 34 22.27 11.89 0.14
CA VAL A 34 22.47 10.51 0.57
C VAL A 34 21.75 9.66 -0.45
N GLU A 35 22.52 9.06 -1.35
CA GLU A 35 21.96 8.11 -2.30
C GLU A 35 21.48 6.86 -1.57
N PRO A 36 20.20 6.52 -1.64
CA PRO A 36 19.67 5.32 -0.99
C PRO A 36 20.14 4.06 -1.70
N VAL A 37 20.22 2.97 -0.96
CA VAL A 37 20.26 1.64 -1.55
C VAL A 37 18.83 1.28 -1.92
N SER A 38 18.55 1.24 -3.23
CA SER A 38 17.20 1.02 -3.76
C SER A 38 17.14 -0.18 -4.68
N LYS A 39 16.04 -0.91 -4.62
CA LYS A 39 15.70 -1.93 -5.62
C LYS A 39 14.23 -1.78 -6.01
N GLU A 40 13.97 -2.11 -7.28
CA GLU A 40 12.64 -2.14 -7.86
C GLU A 40 12.27 -3.59 -8.21
N GLY A 41 10.99 -3.92 -8.10
CA GLY A 41 10.44 -5.21 -8.46
C GLY A 41 8.95 -5.10 -8.79
N PHE A 42 8.37 -6.16 -9.38
CA PHE A 42 6.96 -6.23 -9.71
C PHE A 42 6.28 -7.29 -8.83
N TYR A 43 5.35 -6.85 -7.96
CA TYR A 43 4.61 -7.66 -7.01
C TYR A 43 3.20 -7.13 -6.85
N LEU A 44 2.24 -8.01 -6.63
CA LEU A 44 0.82 -7.63 -6.42
C LEU A 44 0.28 -6.77 -7.58
N ASP A 45 0.65 -7.13 -8.80
CA ASP A 45 0.30 -6.43 -10.05
C ASP A 45 0.67 -4.93 -10.06
N THR A 46 1.76 -4.58 -9.36
CA THR A 46 2.27 -3.20 -9.32
C THR A 46 3.78 -3.15 -9.19
N VAL A 47 4.36 -2.00 -9.54
CA VAL A 47 5.78 -1.71 -9.29
C VAL A 47 5.96 -1.40 -7.81
N CYS A 48 6.90 -2.11 -7.19
CA CYS A 48 7.32 -1.90 -5.81
C CYS A 48 8.75 -1.39 -5.78
N ASN A 49 8.99 -0.28 -5.10
CA ASN A 49 10.34 0.24 -4.87
C ASN A 49 10.61 0.27 -3.36
N ILE A 50 11.72 -0.34 -2.94
CA ILE A 50 12.18 -0.29 -1.55
C ILE A 50 13.51 0.44 -1.51
N SER A 51 13.58 1.51 -0.73
CA SER A 51 14.76 2.35 -0.57
C SER A 51 15.17 2.43 0.89
N ILE A 52 16.44 2.17 1.18
CA ILE A 52 17.04 2.32 2.50
C ILE A 52 17.98 3.51 2.45
N TYR A 53 17.68 4.53 3.25
CA TYR A 53 18.48 5.75 3.38
C TYR A 53 19.44 5.62 4.55
N ASP A 54 20.67 6.07 4.33
CA ASP A 54 21.68 6.22 5.37
C ASP A 54 21.68 7.66 5.90
N MET A 55 21.13 7.84 7.09
CA MET A 55 21.07 9.17 7.72
C MET A 55 22.36 9.51 8.49
N ASP A 56 23.15 8.51 8.88
CA ASP A 56 24.30 8.65 9.75
C ASP A 56 25.65 8.43 9.03
N GLY A 57 25.64 7.84 7.84
CA GLY A 57 26.83 7.62 7.00
C GLY A 57 27.52 6.27 7.21
N ASP A 58 26.87 5.33 7.91
CA ASP A 58 27.41 4.02 8.28
C ASP A 58 26.69 2.84 7.60
N LEU A 59 25.88 3.10 6.55
CA LEU A 59 25.10 2.07 5.88
C LEU A 59 26.00 1.04 5.18
N ASP A 60 25.93 -0.18 5.65
CA ASP A 60 26.48 -1.35 4.98
C ASP A 60 25.57 -1.71 3.79
N LYS A 61 26.05 -1.44 2.57
CA LYS A 61 25.28 -1.69 1.33
C LYS A 61 24.87 -3.14 1.18
N GLU A 62 25.72 -4.10 1.53
CA GLU A 62 25.42 -5.53 1.41
C GLU A 62 24.29 -5.93 2.37
N LYS A 63 24.30 -5.42 3.58
CA LYS A 63 23.21 -5.63 4.54
C LYS A 63 21.90 -4.98 4.10
N ALA A 64 21.97 -3.76 3.54
CA ALA A 64 20.80 -3.08 3.01
C ALA A 64 20.17 -3.87 1.85
N GLU A 65 20.99 -4.32 0.90
CA GLU A 65 20.52 -5.15 -0.21
C GLU A 65 19.93 -6.48 0.27
N ALA A 66 20.57 -7.13 1.23
CA ALA A 66 20.06 -8.36 1.81
C ALA A 66 18.69 -8.16 2.50
N ALA A 67 18.52 -7.02 3.19
CA ALA A 67 17.24 -6.64 3.81
C ALA A 67 16.14 -6.41 2.75
N ILE A 68 16.44 -5.67 1.68
CA ILE A 68 15.50 -5.46 0.57
C ILE A 68 15.13 -6.79 -0.10
N ASN A 69 16.10 -7.66 -0.36
CA ASN A 69 15.83 -8.98 -0.95
C ASN A 69 14.93 -9.84 -0.04
N LYS A 70 15.11 -9.76 1.28
CA LYS A 70 14.26 -10.45 2.25
C LYS A 70 12.83 -9.90 2.24
N ALA A 71 12.68 -8.57 2.14
CA ALA A 71 11.38 -7.93 2.02
C ALA A 71 10.67 -8.36 0.72
N TYR A 72 11.35 -8.37 -0.41
CA TYR A 72 10.78 -8.85 -1.67
C TYR A 72 10.40 -10.33 -1.66
N LYS A 73 11.21 -11.17 -0.99
CA LYS A 73 10.81 -12.56 -0.77
C LYS A 73 9.48 -12.65 -0.01
N ARG A 74 9.32 -11.82 1.02
CA ARG A 74 8.06 -11.76 1.78
C ARG A 74 6.89 -11.23 0.93
N CYS A 75 7.11 -10.22 0.10
CA CYS A 75 6.11 -9.74 -0.86
C CYS A 75 5.62 -10.87 -1.77
N ARG A 76 6.53 -11.69 -2.32
CA ARG A 76 6.18 -12.83 -3.17
C ARG A 76 5.40 -13.91 -2.41
N GLU A 77 5.77 -14.20 -1.17
CA GLU A 77 5.02 -15.15 -0.33
C GLU A 77 3.59 -14.67 -0.08
N LEU A 78 3.42 -13.37 0.22
CA LEU A 78 2.12 -12.78 0.44
C LEU A 78 1.28 -12.71 -0.85
N GLU A 79 1.88 -12.37 -1.97
CA GLU A 79 1.21 -12.41 -3.27
C GLU A 79 0.69 -13.80 -3.59
N ASN A 80 1.52 -14.85 -3.44
CA ASN A 80 1.13 -16.24 -3.66
C ASN A 80 -0.01 -16.70 -2.72
N THR A 81 -0.19 -16.01 -1.60
CA THR A 81 -1.20 -16.37 -0.60
C THR A 81 -2.49 -15.55 -0.77
N LEU A 82 -2.37 -14.25 -1.09
CA LEU A 82 -3.47 -13.28 -1.05
C LEU A 82 -4.06 -12.94 -2.43
N SER A 83 -3.43 -13.37 -3.52
CA SER A 83 -3.91 -13.09 -4.88
C SER A 83 -5.21 -13.83 -5.17
N ASN A 84 -6.14 -13.17 -5.87
CA ASN A 84 -7.34 -13.78 -6.42
C ASN A 84 -7.15 -14.34 -7.84
N THR A 85 -5.97 -14.11 -8.45
CA THR A 85 -5.61 -14.59 -9.80
C THR A 85 -4.67 -15.80 -9.80
N ILE A 86 -3.96 -16.04 -8.69
CA ILE A 86 -3.11 -17.23 -8.54
C ILE A 86 -3.98 -18.39 -8.04
N GLU A 87 -4.16 -19.40 -8.88
CA GLU A 87 -5.08 -20.53 -8.62
C GLU A 87 -4.80 -21.25 -7.28
N THR A 88 -3.54 -21.40 -6.93
CA THR A 88 -3.11 -22.09 -5.69
C THR A 88 -3.17 -21.23 -4.44
N SER A 89 -3.51 -19.95 -4.54
CA SER A 89 -3.59 -19.04 -3.39
C SER A 89 -4.74 -19.42 -2.44
N GLU A 90 -4.62 -19.03 -1.17
CA GLU A 90 -5.68 -19.25 -0.19
C GLU A 90 -6.96 -18.47 -0.53
N VAL A 91 -6.82 -17.27 -1.13
CA VAL A 91 -7.96 -16.46 -1.58
C VAL A 91 -8.69 -17.15 -2.73
N SER A 92 -7.98 -17.70 -3.72
CA SER A 92 -8.58 -18.48 -4.79
C SER A 92 -9.27 -19.76 -4.28
N GLN A 93 -8.67 -20.43 -3.28
CA GLN A 93 -9.30 -21.58 -2.64
C GLN A 93 -10.62 -21.19 -1.96
N ILE A 94 -10.67 -20.05 -1.25
CA ILE A 94 -11.91 -19.54 -0.63
C ILE A 94 -12.92 -19.23 -1.74
N ASN A 95 -12.52 -18.55 -2.80
CA ASN A 95 -13.37 -18.17 -3.91
C ASN A 95 -13.97 -19.36 -4.66
N ASN A 96 -13.28 -20.50 -4.67
CA ASN A 96 -13.72 -21.72 -5.34
C ASN A 96 -14.37 -22.74 -4.41
N ALA A 97 -14.49 -22.43 -3.12
CA ALA A 97 -15.00 -23.35 -2.11
C ALA A 97 -16.53 -23.57 -2.16
N GLY A 98 -17.30 -22.73 -2.91
CA GLY A 98 -18.74 -22.88 -3.03
C GLY A 98 -19.48 -22.87 -1.69
N GLY A 99 -19.09 -22.00 -0.76
CA GLY A 99 -19.69 -21.90 0.58
C GLY A 99 -19.09 -22.83 1.64
N ASN A 100 -18.13 -23.67 1.29
CA ASN A 100 -17.46 -24.56 2.24
C ASN A 100 -16.36 -23.86 3.03
N TRP A 101 -16.02 -24.45 4.18
CA TRP A 101 -14.93 -23.97 5.03
C TRP A 101 -13.56 -24.27 4.43
N VAL A 102 -12.70 -23.24 4.29
CA VAL A 102 -11.30 -23.32 3.87
C VAL A 102 -10.40 -23.02 5.06
N THR A 103 -9.40 -23.86 5.32
CA THR A 103 -8.36 -23.59 6.31
C THR A 103 -7.32 -22.68 5.71
N VAL A 104 -7.00 -21.58 6.40
CA VAL A 104 -6.09 -20.54 5.91
C VAL A 104 -4.98 -20.25 6.89
N GLY A 105 -3.89 -19.66 6.40
CA GLY A 105 -2.79 -19.16 7.21
C GLY A 105 -3.13 -17.87 7.96
N LYS A 106 -2.19 -17.46 8.81
CA LYS A 106 -2.35 -16.28 9.66
C LYS A 106 -2.52 -14.98 8.87
N ASP A 107 -1.84 -14.87 7.73
CA ASP A 107 -1.84 -13.65 6.92
C ASP A 107 -3.20 -13.45 6.25
N THR A 108 -3.73 -14.47 5.58
CA THR A 108 -5.07 -14.44 4.98
C THR A 108 -6.14 -14.16 6.03
N LEU A 109 -6.07 -14.87 7.17
CA LEU A 109 -7.02 -14.65 8.25
C LEU A 109 -7.00 -13.20 8.76
N LYS A 110 -5.80 -12.61 8.92
CA LYS A 110 -5.63 -11.23 9.38
C LYS A 110 -6.15 -10.22 8.35
N VAL A 111 -5.82 -10.40 7.08
CA VAL A 111 -6.25 -9.48 6.00
C VAL A 111 -7.75 -9.54 5.78
N VAL A 112 -8.35 -10.75 5.73
CA VAL A 112 -9.81 -10.89 5.54
C VAL A 112 -10.58 -10.33 6.74
N LYS A 113 -10.12 -10.56 7.99
CA LYS A 113 -10.72 -9.93 9.17
C LYS A 113 -10.63 -8.41 9.13
N ALA A 114 -9.49 -7.86 8.70
CA ALA A 114 -9.34 -6.41 8.51
C ALA A 114 -10.30 -5.90 7.42
N GLY A 115 -10.44 -6.61 6.31
CA GLY A 115 -11.38 -6.27 5.25
C GLY A 115 -12.84 -6.21 5.74
N VAL A 116 -13.28 -7.21 6.51
CA VAL A 116 -14.62 -7.21 7.13
C VAL A 116 -14.78 -6.02 8.09
N LYS A 117 -13.76 -5.74 8.92
CA LYS A 117 -13.77 -4.58 9.82
C LYS A 117 -13.91 -3.25 9.07
N TYR A 118 -13.20 -3.07 7.95
CA TYR A 118 -13.33 -1.86 7.14
C TYR A 118 -14.68 -1.81 6.40
N GLY A 119 -15.25 -2.95 6.03
CA GLY A 119 -16.64 -3.05 5.54
C GLY A 119 -17.66 -2.54 6.58
N GLU A 120 -17.49 -2.94 7.85
CA GLU A 120 -18.32 -2.46 8.95
C GLU A 120 -18.14 -0.95 9.20
N LEU A 121 -16.89 -0.46 9.22
CA LEU A 121 -16.58 0.95 9.49
C LEU A 121 -17.07 1.90 8.39
N SER A 122 -17.14 1.43 7.16
CA SER A 122 -17.59 2.21 5.99
C SER A 122 -19.06 2.02 5.66
N ASP A 123 -19.80 1.25 6.47
CA ASP A 123 -21.20 0.87 6.21
C ASP A 123 -21.40 0.19 4.83
N GLY A 124 -20.36 -0.54 4.38
CA GLY A 124 -20.36 -1.30 3.15
C GLY A 124 -19.79 -0.58 1.92
N ASP A 125 -19.37 0.67 2.03
CA ASP A 125 -18.71 1.40 0.93
C ASP A 125 -17.37 0.75 0.54
N PHE A 126 -16.70 0.11 1.50
CA PHE A 126 -15.58 -0.78 1.27
C PHE A 126 -16.02 -2.22 1.50
N ASP A 127 -15.95 -3.06 0.47
CA ASP A 127 -16.33 -4.46 0.57
C ASP A 127 -15.36 -5.37 -0.17
N ILE A 128 -14.72 -6.29 0.55
CA ILE A 128 -13.74 -7.23 -0.02
C ILE A 128 -14.39 -8.36 -0.81
N THR A 129 -15.72 -8.48 -0.83
CA THR A 129 -16.43 -9.43 -1.70
C THR A 129 -16.71 -8.84 -3.09
N ILE A 130 -16.17 -7.65 -3.36
CA ILE A 130 -16.25 -6.97 -4.67
C ILE A 130 -15.67 -7.80 -5.82
N GLY A 131 -14.92 -8.86 -5.53
CA GLY A 131 -14.39 -9.80 -6.50
C GLY A 131 -15.43 -10.39 -7.46
N SER A 132 -16.69 -10.50 -7.02
CA SER A 132 -17.80 -10.91 -7.88
C SER A 132 -18.04 -9.92 -9.02
N VAL A 133 -17.76 -8.64 -8.80
CA VAL A 133 -17.92 -7.57 -9.78
C VAL A 133 -16.61 -7.29 -10.51
N SER A 134 -15.49 -7.10 -9.78
CA SER A 134 -14.19 -6.79 -10.38
C SER A 134 -13.72 -7.89 -11.34
N GLY A 135 -14.07 -9.14 -11.08
CA GLY A 135 -13.76 -10.28 -11.95
C GLY A 135 -14.48 -10.28 -13.31
N LEU A 136 -15.45 -9.36 -13.53
CA LEU A 136 -16.09 -9.20 -14.83
C LEU A 136 -15.21 -8.44 -15.84
N TRP A 137 -14.24 -7.67 -15.36
CA TRP A 137 -13.28 -6.96 -16.21
C TRP A 137 -12.04 -7.82 -16.43
N ASP A 138 -11.70 -8.04 -17.69
CA ASP A 138 -10.44 -8.66 -18.09
C ASP A 138 -9.40 -7.56 -18.41
N PHE A 139 -8.78 -7.02 -17.36
CA PHE A 139 -7.77 -5.97 -17.50
C PHE A 139 -6.48 -6.44 -18.18
N GLN A 140 -6.29 -7.75 -18.33
CA GLN A 140 -5.10 -8.35 -18.98
C GLN A 140 -5.36 -8.73 -20.43
N SER A 141 -6.61 -8.62 -20.91
CA SER A 141 -6.96 -8.88 -22.30
C SER A 141 -6.33 -7.87 -23.25
N GLU A 142 -5.93 -8.32 -24.43
CA GLU A 142 -5.50 -7.42 -25.52
C GLU A 142 -6.63 -6.48 -25.98
N ASN A 143 -7.87 -6.87 -25.78
CA ASN A 143 -9.07 -6.11 -26.14
C ASN A 143 -10.04 -6.02 -24.94
N PRO A 144 -9.73 -5.21 -23.91
CA PRO A 144 -10.60 -5.10 -22.74
C PRO A 144 -11.95 -4.50 -23.11
N VAL A 145 -13.02 -5.13 -22.63
CA VAL A 145 -14.41 -4.70 -22.89
C VAL A 145 -15.07 -4.33 -21.58
N VAL A 146 -15.85 -3.26 -21.58
CA VAL A 146 -16.69 -2.91 -20.44
C VAL A 146 -17.81 -3.95 -20.34
N PRO A 147 -18.01 -4.60 -19.20
CA PRO A 147 -19.09 -5.58 -19.01
C PRO A 147 -20.47 -4.95 -19.22
N GLU A 148 -21.42 -5.77 -19.67
CA GLU A 148 -22.82 -5.35 -19.77
C GLU A 148 -23.38 -4.95 -18.42
N GLN A 149 -24.19 -3.89 -18.35
CA GLN A 149 -24.78 -3.37 -17.13
C GLN A 149 -25.63 -4.42 -16.41
N SER A 150 -26.28 -5.31 -17.14
CA SER A 150 -27.05 -6.43 -16.59
C SER A 150 -26.17 -7.39 -15.78
N LYS A 151 -24.97 -7.72 -16.28
CA LYS A 151 -24.00 -8.59 -15.59
C LYS A 151 -23.46 -7.93 -14.33
N ILE A 152 -23.15 -6.62 -14.40
CA ILE A 152 -22.72 -5.84 -13.24
C ILE A 152 -23.82 -5.84 -12.17
N THR A 153 -25.07 -5.57 -12.57
CA THR A 153 -26.21 -5.55 -11.64
C THR A 153 -26.46 -6.91 -10.97
N GLU A 154 -26.28 -8.00 -11.71
CA GLU A 154 -26.39 -9.34 -11.14
C GLU A 154 -25.25 -9.63 -10.16
N ALA A 155 -24.00 -9.37 -10.53
CA ALA A 155 -22.83 -9.61 -9.69
C ALA A 155 -22.85 -8.78 -8.39
N LEU A 156 -23.42 -7.57 -8.42
CA LEU A 156 -23.58 -6.72 -7.23
C LEU A 156 -24.45 -7.36 -6.14
N LYS A 157 -25.35 -8.29 -6.48
CA LYS A 157 -26.18 -9.01 -5.49
C LYS A 157 -25.34 -9.90 -4.57
N HIS A 158 -24.13 -10.29 -5.01
CA HIS A 158 -23.21 -11.16 -4.30
C HIS A 158 -22.16 -10.37 -3.49
N VAL A 159 -22.20 -9.03 -3.54
CA VAL A 159 -21.29 -8.17 -2.78
C VAL A 159 -21.89 -7.89 -1.41
N ASN A 160 -21.38 -8.59 -0.39
CA ASN A 160 -21.80 -8.40 1.00
C ASN A 160 -20.78 -9.04 1.95
N TYR A 161 -19.91 -8.24 2.56
CA TYR A 161 -18.91 -8.70 3.52
C TYR A 161 -19.51 -9.46 4.73
N LYS A 162 -20.79 -9.24 5.05
CA LYS A 162 -21.49 -9.94 6.14
C LYS A 162 -21.69 -11.44 5.87
N ASN A 163 -21.51 -11.86 4.62
CA ASN A 163 -21.54 -13.28 4.22
C ASN A 163 -20.24 -14.02 4.58
N ILE A 164 -19.18 -13.31 5.02
CA ILE A 164 -17.93 -13.93 5.42
C ILE A 164 -18.02 -14.42 6.86
N GLN A 165 -17.71 -15.68 7.09
CA GLN A 165 -17.73 -16.31 8.40
C GLN A 165 -16.38 -16.89 8.77
N PHE A 166 -16.10 -16.88 10.08
CA PHE A 166 -14.84 -17.34 10.66
C PHE A 166 -15.09 -18.47 11.67
N ASN A 167 -14.25 -19.51 11.65
CA ASN A 167 -14.21 -20.55 12.68
C ASN A 167 -12.76 -20.95 12.94
N GLY A 168 -12.14 -20.39 13.99
CA GLY A 168 -10.71 -20.51 14.25
C GLY A 168 -9.89 -19.92 13.10
N ASN A 169 -9.13 -20.78 12.40
CA ASN A 169 -8.36 -20.42 11.20
C ASN A 169 -9.06 -20.83 9.90
N LYS A 170 -10.38 -21.02 9.93
CA LYS A 170 -11.17 -21.32 8.74
C LYS A 170 -12.03 -20.15 8.35
N ILE A 171 -12.17 -19.95 7.04
CA ILE A 171 -13.01 -18.92 6.42
C ILE A 171 -13.98 -19.60 5.48
N ARG A 172 -15.20 -19.11 5.41
CA ARG A 172 -16.15 -19.39 4.32
C ARG A 172 -16.91 -18.13 3.95
N ILE A 173 -17.43 -18.11 2.72
CA ILE A 173 -18.41 -17.13 2.26
C ILE A 173 -19.71 -17.90 2.08
N ILE A 174 -20.79 -17.50 2.77
CA ILE A 174 -22.05 -18.24 2.74
C ILE A 174 -22.65 -18.25 1.33
N ASP A 175 -22.53 -17.11 0.63
CA ASP A 175 -22.95 -16.99 -0.76
C ASP A 175 -21.90 -17.65 -1.67
N PRO A 176 -22.24 -18.74 -2.39
CA PRO A 176 -21.28 -19.47 -3.23
C PRO A 176 -20.81 -18.68 -4.46
N GLU A 177 -21.56 -17.65 -4.87
CA GLU A 177 -21.22 -16.79 -6.03
C GLU A 177 -20.37 -15.59 -5.61
N ALA A 178 -20.28 -15.28 -4.31
CA ALA A 178 -19.42 -14.20 -3.82
C ALA A 178 -17.94 -14.54 -3.95
N LYS A 179 -17.14 -13.56 -4.34
CA LYS A 179 -15.69 -13.71 -4.55
C LYS A 179 -14.93 -12.62 -3.81
N LEU A 180 -13.87 -13.01 -3.11
CA LEU A 180 -12.95 -12.07 -2.49
C LEU A 180 -12.05 -11.41 -3.53
N ASP A 181 -11.85 -10.12 -3.36
CA ASP A 181 -10.78 -9.34 -3.96
C ASP A 181 -10.13 -8.49 -2.86
N LEU A 182 -8.87 -8.77 -2.56
CA LEU A 182 -8.13 -8.10 -1.50
C LEU A 182 -7.25 -6.96 -2.03
N GLY A 183 -7.35 -6.60 -3.31
CA GLY A 183 -6.52 -5.57 -3.94
C GLY A 183 -6.57 -4.20 -3.25
N GLY A 184 -7.71 -3.87 -2.64
CA GLY A 184 -7.89 -2.62 -1.88
C GLY A 184 -7.25 -2.60 -0.49
N ILE A 185 -6.78 -3.75 0.04
CA ILE A 185 -6.23 -3.84 1.40
C ILE A 185 -4.88 -4.57 1.45
N ALA A 186 -4.64 -5.53 0.56
CA ALA A 186 -3.45 -6.38 0.61
C ALA A 186 -2.15 -5.58 0.45
N LYS A 187 -2.12 -4.55 -0.41
CA LYS A 187 -0.91 -3.72 -0.63
C LYS A 187 -0.49 -3.00 0.64
N GLY A 188 -1.44 -2.43 1.40
CA GLY A 188 -1.16 -1.83 2.70
C GLY A 188 -0.61 -2.84 3.71
N TYR A 189 -1.23 -4.03 3.78
CA TYR A 189 -0.75 -5.10 4.66
C TYR A 189 0.66 -5.58 4.33
N VAL A 190 1.03 -5.59 3.05
CA VAL A 190 2.38 -5.98 2.60
C VAL A 190 3.42 -4.93 2.94
N ALA A 191 3.04 -3.65 2.93
CA ALA A 191 3.92 -2.54 3.27
C ALA A 191 4.24 -2.45 4.78
N ASP A 192 3.33 -2.90 5.67
CA ASP A 192 3.49 -2.98 7.13
C ASP A 192 4.41 -4.14 7.55
#